data_27f1a15ee978a7d6e950a10b14bb67c9
#
_entry.id   27f1a15ee978a7d6e950a10b14bb67c9
#
_cell.length_a   1.000
_cell.length_b   1.000
_cell.length_c   1.000
_cell.angle_alpha   90.00
_cell.angle_beta   90.00
_cell.angle_gamma   90.00
#
_symmetry.space_group_name_H-M   'P 1'
#
loop_
_entity.id
_entity.type
_entity.pdbx_description
1 polymer ?
#
loop_
_entity_poly.entity_id
_entity_poly.type
_entity_poly.pdbx_seq_one_letter_code
_entity_poly.pdbx_strand_id
1 'polypeptide(L)'
;MSPLPDALTAKPSVRPANPCFSSGPCAKRPGWSLHALSDALVGRSHRSTEGRARLNEVITRSKAILGMPDDWVLGIVPASDTGAVEMVLWSILGTRPVDVLAFESFSATWANDIIAQLKLPDARVLKADYGKIPDLSQVDWARDVVLTWNGTTSGARLPYDAAIPTRRDGLVICDATSAAFAMDLPWQKLDVVTWSWQKVLGGEAAHGMLALSPRAVERLVSTPAPRALPKIFRLTNSKGLIDGIFRGDTINTPSMLCVEDALDGLKWAESVGGLKGLIARSEANLAAIAGWEAKSDWAQFLAPDPKHRSSTAICLRIVAPWFTALDHAGQTAAAKKIVSLLGGEGVAMDVGSYRDAPPGLRLWGGATVEAADLRAVLPWLDWAYAQVRGQHA
;
A
#
# COMPACT_ATOMS: atom_id res chain seq x y z
N MET A 1 -11.36 38.10 8.33
CA MET A 1 -10.96 37.08 7.31
C MET A 1 -11.29 37.65 5.94
N SER A 2 -10.39 37.58 4.97
CA SER A 2 -10.70 37.98 3.59
C SER A 2 -11.74 37.02 2.99
N PRO A 3 -12.71 37.53 2.19
CA PRO A 3 -13.66 36.68 1.50
C PRO A 3 -12.92 35.70 0.59
N LEU A 4 -13.46 34.49 0.46
CA LEU A 4 -12.95 33.53 -0.54
C LEU A 4 -13.21 34.04 -1.95
N PRO A 5 -12.33 33.77 -2.91
CA PRO A 5 -12.64 34.02 -4.31
C PRO A 5 -13.95 33.32 -4.72
N ASP A 6 -14.79 33.96 -5.49
CA ASP A 6 -16.10 33.42 -5.97
C ASP A 6 -15.93 32.04 -6.64
N ALA A 7 -14.80 31.83 -7.31
CA ALA A 7 -14.48 30.56 -7.96
C ALA A 7 -14.38 29.36 -7.00
N LEU A 8 -14.04 29.57 -5.72
CA LEU A 8 -13.98 28.50 -4.72
C LEU A 8 -15.34 28.21 -4.06
N THR A 9 -16.30 29.13 -4.14
CA THR A 9 -17.62 28.99 -3.51
C THR A 9 -18.66 28.42 -4.46
N ALA A 10 -18.46 28.56 -5.77
CA ALA A 10 -19.37 28.03 -6.79
C ALA A 10 -19.30 26.48 -6.81
N LYS A 11 -20.47 25.84 -6.75
CA LYS A 11 -20.58 24.39 -6.83
C LYS A 11 -20.17 23.89 -8.23
N PRO A 12 -19.16 22.98 -8.34
CA PRO A 12 -18.74 22.47 -9.65
C PRO A 12 -19.84 21.66 -10.34
N SER A 13 -19.83 21.65 -11.67
CA SER A 13 -20.79 20.87 -12.49
C SER A 13 -20.18 19.56 -13.01
N VAL A 14 -18.85 19.53 -13.24
CA VAL A 14 -18.17 18.34 -13.75
C VAL A 14 -17.91 17.39 -12.59
N ARG A 15 -18.30 16.12 -12.76
CA ARG A 15 -18.14 15.06 -11.76
C ARG A 15 -17.14 14.02 -12.26
N PRO A 16 -16.38 13.37 -11.37
CA PRO A 16 -15.62 12.19 -11.75
C PRO A 16 -16.57 11.08 -12.24
N ALA A 17 -16.16 10.34 -13.24
CA ALA A 17 -16.91 9.18 -13.73
C ALA A 17 -16.89 8.04 -12.68
N ASN A 18 -15.76 7.88 -11.97
CA ASN A 18 -15.64 7.00 -10.81
C ASN A 18 -15.25 7.82 -9.58
N PRO A 19 -16.13 7.92 -8.56
CA PRO A 19 -15.86 8.67 -7.32
C PRO A 19 -15.07 7.89 -6.27
N CYS A 20 -14.63 6.67 -6.55
CA CYS A 20 -13.96 5.79 -5.57
C CYS A 20 -12.47 6.09 -5.50
N PHE A 21 -12.05 6.85 -4.47
CA PHE A 21 -10.66 7.19 -4.20
C PHE A 21 -10.13 6.56 -2.91
N SER A 22 -10.74 5.44 -2.49
CA SER A 22 -10.31 4.66 -1.32
C SER A 22 -8.89 4.13 -1.48
N SER A 23 -8.12 4.15 -0.40
CA SER A 23 -6.76 3.60 -0.34
C SER A 23 -6.69 2.12 0.05
N GLY A 24 -7.84 1.42 0.03
CA GLY A 24 -7.90 -0.04 0.24
C GLY A 24 -9.18 -0.52 0.94
N PRO A 25 -9.98 -1.32 0.25
CA PRO A 25 -9.86 -1.70 -1.17
C PRO A 25 -9.89 -0.50 -2.09
N CYS A 26 -9.10 -0.57 -3.18
CA CYS A 26 -9.04 0.49 -4.17
C CYS A 26 -10.06 0.27 -5.30
N ALA A 27 -10.33 1.32 -6.08
CA ALA A 27 -11.20 1.20 -7.24
C ALA A 27 -10.76 0.05 -8.16
N LYS A 28 -11.72 -0.65 -8.74
CA LYS A 28 -11.47 -1.64 -9.78
C LYS A 28 -10.86 -0.96 -11.02
N ARG A 29 -10.15 -1.73 -11.85
CA ARG A 29 -9.64 -1.24 -13.12
C ARG A 29 -10.73 -0.59 -13.99
N PRO A 30 -10.39 0.37 -14.85
CA PRO A 30 -11.35 0.95 -15.78
C PRO A 30 -12.07 -0.11 -16.62
N GLY A 31 -13.38 0.03 -16.77
CA GLY A 31 -14.22 -0.90 -17.51
C GLY A 31 -14.46 -2.25 -16.82
N TRP A 32 -14.05 -2.44 -15.58
CA TRP A 32 -14.37 -3.65 -14.82
C TRP A 32 -15.87 -3.76 -14.55
N SER A 33 -16.40 -4.98 -14.63
CA SER A 33 -17.74 -5.33 -14.19
C SER A 33 -17.75 -6.77 -13.70
N LEU A 34 -18.81 -7.19 -13.00
CA LEU A 34 -18.94 -8.57 -12.53
C LEU A 34 -18.84 -9.60 -13.67
N HIS A 35 -19.07 -9.21 -14.92
CA HIS A 35 -18.88 -10.08 -16.08
C HIS A 35 -17.42 -10.54 -16.25
N ALA A 36 -16.45 -9.77 -15.75
CA ALA A 36 -15.04 -10.19 -15.75
C ALA A 36 -14.78 -11.47 -14.94
N LEU A 37 -15.72 -11.86 -14.06
CA LEU A 37 -15.64 -13.05 -13.20
C LEU A 37 -16.58 -14.18 -13.66
N SER A 38 -17.18 -14.11 -14.87
CA SER A 38 -18.15 -15.09 -15.37
C SER A 38 -17.58 -16.51 -15.47
N ASP A 39 -16.28 -16.63 -15.74
CA ASP A 39 -15.56 -17.89 -15.91
C ASP A 39 -14.84 -18.35 -14.64
N ALA A 40 -15.12 -17.70 -13.50
CA ALA A 40 -14.49 -18.04 -12.23
C ALA A 40 -14.80 -19.49 -11.83
N LEU A 41 -13.79 -20.21 -11.32
CA LEU A 41 -13.90 -21.60 -10.89
C LEU A 41 -14.65 -21.73 -9.53
N VAL A 42 -15.84 -21.15 -9.46
CA VAL A 42 -16.67 -21.15 -8.26
C VAL A 42 -17.16 -22.57 -7.95
N GLY A 43 -17.03 -23.00 -6.69
CA GLY A 43 -17.43 -24.34 -6.26
C GLY A 43 -16.52 -25.47 -6.74
N ARG A 44 -15.44 -25.18 -7.46
CA ARG A 44 -14.42 -26.16 -7.85
C ARG A 44 -13.30 -26.24 -6.79
N SER A 45 -12.71 -27.41 -6.67
CA SER A 45 -11.57 -27.58 -5.77
C SER A 45 -10.36 -26.78 -6.27
N HIS A 46 -9.79 -25.94 -5.40
CA HIS A 46 -8.51 -25.25 -5.66
C HIS A 46 -7.34 -26.23 -5.85
N ARG A 47 -7.51 -27.52 -5.47
CA ARG A 47 -6.53 -28.60 -5.67
C ARG A 47 -6.71 -29.33 -7.00
N SER A 48 -7.77 -29.04 -7.76
CA SER A 48 -7.90 -29.56 -9.13
C SER A 48 -6.78 -29.02 -10.01
N THR A 49 -6.55 -29.66 -11.15
CA THR A 49 -5.57 -29.20 -12.14
C THR A 49 -5.82 -27.76 -12.55
N GLU A 50 -7.08 -27.41 -12.83
CA GLU A 50 -7.49 -26.06 -13.23
C GLU A 50 -7.34 -25.06 -12.08
N GLY A 51 -7.74 -25.44 -10.85
CA GLY A 51 -7.61 -24.57 -9.68
C GLY A 51 -6.16 -24.21 -9.38
N ARG A 52 -5.26 -25.21 -9.41
CA ARG A 52 -3.82 -24.99 -9.26
C ARG A 52 -3.23 -24.16 -10.40
N ALA A 53 -3.69 -24.37 -11.63
CA ALA A 53 -3.25 -23.58 -12.77
C ALA A 53 -3.58 -22.09 -12.58
N ARG A 54 -4.80 -21.75 -12.11
CA ARG A 54 -5.18 -20.36 -11.80
C ARG A 54 -4.33 -19.73 -10.70
N LEU A 55 -4.10 -20.45 -9.61
CA LEU A 55 -3.23 -19.96 -8.52
C LEU A 55 -1.80 -19.76 -9.01
N ASN A 56 -1.25 -20.70 -9.78
CA ASN A 56 0.08 -20.55 -10.35
C ASN A 56 0.14 -19.42 -11.40
N GLU A 57 -0.93 -19.17 -12.15
CA GLU A 57 -1.01 -18.07 -13.11
C GLU A 57 -0.91 -16.71 -12.40
N VAL A 58 -1.54 -16.53 -11.23
CA VAL A 58 -1.35 -15.31 -10.41
C VAL A 58 0.12 -15.12 -10.04
N ILE A 59 0.80 -16.19 -9.60
CA ILE A 59 2.21 -16.14 -9.21
C ILE A 59 3.08 -15.76 -10.41
N THR A 60 2.94 -16.45 -11.53
CA THR A 60 3.80 -16.26 -12.70
C THR A 60 3.63 -14.89 -13.35
N ARG A 61 2.37 -14.41 -13.50
CA ARG A 61 2.10 -13.08 -14.03
C ARG A 61 2.62 -11.98 -13.09
N SER A 62 2.43 -12.13 -11.77
CA SER A 62 2.94 -11.17 -10.80
C SER A 62 4.46 -11.06 -10.87
N LYS A 63 5.18 -12.19 -10.93
CA LYS A 63 6.64 -12.21 -11.11
C LYS A 63 7.07 -11.48 -12.39
N ALA A 64 6.42 -11.79 -13.50
CA ALA A 64 6.75 -11.23 -14.80
C ALA A 64 6.51 -9.70 -14.85
N ILE A 65 5.34 -9.24 -14.38
CA ILE A 65 5.00 -7.80 -14.39
C ILE A 65 5.94 -7.01 -13.48
N LEU A 66 6.27 -7.54 -12.30
CA LEU A 66 7.13 -6.86 -11.33
C LEU A 66 8.62 -6.95 -11.66
N GLY A 67 9.02 -7.69 -12.70
CA GLY A 67 10.42 -7.92 -13.03
C GLY A 67 11.19 -8.60 -11.88
N MET A 68 10.53 -9.48 -11.14
CA MET A 68 11.13 -10.20 -10.02
C MET A 68 12.24 -11.14 -10.53
N PRO A 69 13.41 -11.21 -9.86
CA PRO A 69 14.47 -12.14 -10.26
C PRO A 69 14.00 -13.60 -10.28
N ASP A 70 14.53 -14.39 -11.20
CA ASP A 70 14.09 -15.78 -11.42
C ASP A 70 14.33 -16.68 -10.21
N ASP A 71 15.40 -16.42 -9.46
CA ASP A 71 15.80 -17.16 -8.26
C ASP A 71 14.97 -16.82 -7.01
N TRP A 72 14.09 -15.82 -7.07
CA TRP A 72 13.12 -15.54 -6.01
C TRP A 72 11.92 -16.47 -6.12
N VAL A 73 11.35 -16.82 -4.97
CA VAL A 73 10.08 -17.55 -4.89
C VAL A 73 8.95 -16.61 -4.48
N LEU A 74 7.74 -16.86 -5.02
CA LEU A 74 6.54 -16.07 -4.74
C LEU A 74 5.39 -17.01 -4.38
N GLY A 75 4.73 -16.78 -3.25
CA GLY A 75 3.61 -17.57 -2.78
C GLY A 75 2.37 -16.73 -2.48
N ILE A 76 1.20 -17.39 -2.57
CA ILE A 76 -0.09 -16.85 -2.10
C ILE A 76 -0.31 -17.34 -0.68
N VAL A 77 -0.48 -16.40 0.25
CA VAL A 77 -0.62 -16.67 1.68
C VAL A 77 -1.93 -16.08 2.24
N PRO A 78 -2.42 -16.55 3.40
CA PRO A 78 -3.70 -16.09 3.94
C PRO A 78 -3.64 -14.67 4.52
N ALA A 79 -4.82 -14.07 4.70
CA ALA A 79 -5.09 -12.87 5.50
C ALA A 79 -4.46 -11.56 4.98
N SER A 80 -4.52 -11.35 3.66
CA SER A 80 -4.01 -10.16 2.99
C SER A 80 -2.53 -9.89 3.31
N ASP A 81 -2.06 -8.66 3.16
CA ASP A 81 -0.68 -8.32 3.51
C ASP A 81 -0.40 -8.44 5.02
N THR A 82 -1.39 -8.18 5.86
CA THR A 82 -1.24 -8.38 7.31
C THR A 82 -0.75 -9.79 7.62
N GLY A 83 -1.39 -10.81 7.05
CA GLY A 83 -0.95 -12.20 7.23
C GLY A 83 0.41 -12.50 6.60
N ALA A 84 0.73 -11.88 5.46
CA ALA A 84 2.03 -12.05 4.81
C ALA A 84 3.17 -11.46 5.65
N VAL A 85 3.01 -10.25 6.16
CA VAL A 85 4.00 -9.60 7.04
C VAL A 85 4.15 -10.36 8.35
N GLU A 86 3.05 -10.65 9.07
CA GLU A 86 3.13 -11.39 10.33
C GLU A 86 3.76 -12.77 10.14
N MET A 87 3.42 -13.49 9.09
CA MET A 87 4.05 -14.77 8.76
C MET A 87 5.58 -14.65 8.70
N VAL A 88 6.09 -13.60 8.08
CA VAL A 88 7.53 -13.33 7.99
C VAL A 88 8.11 -12.94 9.32
N LEU A 89 7.49 -12.01 10.04
CA LEU A 89 7.98 -11.55 11.35
C LEU A 89 8.12 -12.72 12.32
N TRP A 90 7.09 -13.60 12.37
CA TRP A 90 7.11 -14.78 13.27
C TRP A 90 8.07 -15.88 12.82
N SER A 91 8.26 -16.04 11.51
CA SER A 91 9.05 -17.16 10.97
C SER A 91 10.55 -16.85 10.82
N ILE A 92 10.91 -15.58 10.59
CA ILE A 92 12.30 -15.19 10.26
C ILE A 92 12.99 -14.48 11.43
N LEU A 93 12.28 -13.59 12.15
CA LEU A 93 12.91 -12.73 13.14
C LEU A 93 13.26 -13.47 14.45
N GLY A 94 14.26 -12.95 15.15
CA GLY A 94 14.67 -13.38 16.49
C GLY A 94 16.01 -14.09 16.55
N THR A 95 16.68 -14.28 15.42
CA THR A 95 18.06 -14.81 15.36
C THR A 95 19.11 -13.71 15.23
N ARG A 96 18.66 -12.51 14.83
CA ARG A 96 19.45 -11.28 14.78
C ARG A 96 18.69 -10.15 15.46
N PRO A 97 19.38 -9.12 15.94
CA PRO A 97 18.75 -7.86 16.32
C PRO A 97 17.94 -7.25 15.16
N VAL A 98 16.96 -6.39 15.45
CA VAL A 98 16.05 -5.86 14.44
C VAL A 98 15.99 -4.34 14.51
N ASP A 99 16.06 -3.67 13.35
CA ASP A 99 15.70 -2.27 13.16
C ASP A 99 14.37 -2.19 12.44
N VAL A 100 13.45 -1.34 12.95
CA VAL A 100 12.14 -1.12 12.35
C VAL A 100 12.00 0.33 11.96
N LEU A 101 11.69 0.61 10.69
CA LEU A 101 11.42 1.97 10.22
C LEU A 101 9.93 2.28 10.37
N ALA A 102 9.56 3.16 11.31
CA ALA A 102 8.17 3.48 11.63
C ALA A 102 7.88 4.96 11.32
N PHE A 103 7.09 5.24 10.29
CA PHE A 103 6.76 6.60 9.83
C PHE A 103 5.30 6.76 9.38
N GLU A 104 4.47 5.73 9.66
CA GLU A 104 3.05 5.73 9.40
C GLU A 104 2.37 4.61 10.19
N SER A 105 1.03 4.50 10.15
CA SER A 105 0.27 3.60 11.02
C SER A 105 0.65 2.13 10.88
N PHE A 106 0.84 1.62 9.64
CA PHE A 106 1.13 0.19 9.43
C PHE A 106 2.54 -0.16 9.90
N SER A 107 3.54 0.64 9.54
CA SER A 107 4.91 0.42 10.05
C SER A 107 5.00 0.53 11.58
N ALA A 108 4.16 1.38 12.20
CA ALA A 108 4.04 1.43 13.66
C ALA A 108 3.40 0.14 14.23
N THR A 109 2.46 -0.47 13.51
CA THR A 109 1.87 -1.78 13.90
C THR A 109 2.94 -2.87 13.85
N TRP A 110 3.73 -2.94 12.77
CA TRP A 110 4.84 -3.91 12.68
C TRP A 110 5.88 -3.71 13.79
N ALA A 111 6.19 -2.46 14.13
CA ALA A 111 7.06 -2.18 15.29
C ALA A 111 6.46 -2.68 16.61
N ASN A 112 5.15 -2.49 16.81
CA ASN A 112 4.45 -2.98 17.99
C ASN A 112 4.47 -4.52 18.05
N ASP A 113 4.25 -5.22 16.93
CA ASP A 113 4.29 -6.67 16.88
C ASP A 113 5.68 -7.21 17.25
N ILE A 114 6.73 -6.59 16.76
CA ILE A 114 8.12 -6.98 17.06
C ILE A 114 8.44 -6.75 18.54
N ILE A 115 8.03 -5.64 19.13
CA ILE A 115 8.38 -5.26 20.50
C ILE A 115 7.43 -5.90 21.52
N ALA A 116 6.12 -5.79 21.31
CA ALA A 116 5.13 -6.15 22.33
C ALA A 116 4.66 -7.61 22.20
N GLN A 117 4.58 -8.17 20.99
CA GLN A 117 4.09 -9.52 20.75
C GLN A 117 5.24 -10.53 20.65
N LEU A 118 6.20 -10.30 19.75
CA LEU A 118 7.39 -11.15 19.62
C LEU A 118 8.38 -10.94 20.74
N LYS A 119 8.37 -9.79 21.41
CA LYS A 119 9.22 -9.40 22.54
C LYS A 119 10.70 -9.58 22.23
N LEU A 120 11.12 -9.17 21.04
CA LEU A 120 12.53 -9.28 20.65
C LEU A 120 13.39 -8.31 21.46
N PRO A 121 14.41 -8.78 22.19
CA PRO A 121 15.12 -7.97 23.20
C PRO A 121 15.90 -6.80 22.58
N ASP A 122 16.47 -6.97 21.40
CA ASP A 122 17.32 -5.99 20.73
C ASP A 122 16.62 -5.33 19.53
N ALA A 123 15.32 -5.04 19.63
CA ALA A 123 14.61 -4.31 18.61
C ALA A 123 14.77 -2.80 18.79
N ARG A 124 15.15 -2.07 17.72
CA ARG A 124 15.16 -0.59 17.68
C ARG A 124 14.11 -0.09 16.73
N VAL A 125 13.43 0.99 17.11
CA VAL A 125 12.46 1.67 16.23
C VAL A 125 13.02 3.02 15.81
N LEU A 126 13.32 3.16 14.54
CA LEU A 126 13.70 4.42 13.91
C LEU A 126 12.43 5.11 13.44
N LYS A 127 12.06 6.22 14.08
CA LYS A 127 10.79 6.91 13.87
C LYS A 127 10.95 8.17 13.04
N ALA A 128 9.92 8.47 12.25
CA ALA A 128 9.73 9.80 11.67
C ALA A 128 8.25 10.21 11.81
N ASP A 129 8.00 11.52 11.72
CA ASP A 129 6.65 12.04 11.68
C ASP A 129 5.94 11.68 10.38
N TYR A 130 4.62 11.72 10.37
CA TYR A 130 3.82 11.58 9.16
C TYR A 130 4.28 12.56 8.06
N GLY A 131 4.41 12.07 6.83
CA GLY A 131 4.93 12.83 5.70
C GLY A 131 6.45 12.85 5.57
N LYS A 132 7.18 12.25 6.51
CA LYS A 132 8.64 12.09 6.46
C LYS A 132 9.01 10.62 6.50
N ILE A 133 10.27 10.31 6.19
CA ILE A 133 10.86 8.97 6.37
C ILE A 133 11.97 9.05 7.44
N PRO A 134 12.25 7.94 8.15
CA PRO A 134 13.39 7.87 9.05
C PRO A 134 14.72 8.08 8.31
N ASP A 135 15.70 8.61 9.03
CA ASP A 135 17.05 8.75 8.51
C ASP A 135 17.72 7.38 8.31
N LEU A 136 17.91 7.00 7.06
CA LEU A 136 18.50 5.71 6.70
C LEU A 136 19.98 5.58 7.10
N SER A 137 20.67 6.68 7.41
CA SER A 137 22.04 6.62 7.91
C SER A 137 22.16 6.06 9.32
N GLN A 138 21.05 6.02 10.07
CA GLN A 138 20.97 5.45 11.41
C GLN A 138 20.69 3.94 11.42
N VAL A 139 20.38 3.36 10.26
CA VAL A 139 20.10 1.92 10.14
C VAL A 139 21.40 1.12 10.22
N ASP A 140 21.41 0.13 11.09
CA ASP A 140 22.50 -0.85 11.14
C ASP A 140 22.16 -2.05 10.23
N TRP A 141 22.73 -2.09 9.07
CA TRP A 141 22.47 -3.12 8.06
C TRP A 141 23.06 -4.51 8.41
N ALA A 142 23.75 -4.65 9.53
CA ALA A 142 24.09 -5.97 10.12
C ALA A 142 22.89 -6.58 10.86
N ARG A 143 21.89 -5.78 11.22
CA ARG A 143 20.61 -6.17 11.83
C ARG A 143 19.61 -6.55 10.75
N ASP A 144 18.61 -7.34 11.08
CA ASP A 144 17.45 -7.49 10.21
C ASP A 144 16.66 -6.15 10.19
N VAL A 145 16.19 -5.73 9.04
CA VAL A 145 15.50 -4.43 8.88
C VAL A 145 14.09 -4.67 8.39
N VAL A 146 13.10 -4.15 9.13
CA VAL A 146 11.69 -4.17 8.72
C VAL A 146 11.29 -2.75 8.32
N LEU A 147 10.77 -2.61 7.11
CA LEU A 147 10.38 -1.33 6.56
C LEU A 147 9.11 -1.44 5.71
N THR A 148 8.39 -0.34 5.61
CA THR A 148 7.33 -0.14 4.62
C THR A 148 7.88 0.72 3.49
N TRP A 149 7.76 0.25 2.23
CA TRP A 149 8.30 1.02 1.10
C TRP A 149 7.54 2.31 0.86
N ASN A 150 6.22 2.26 1.02
CA ASN A 150 5.31 3.37 0.78
C ASN A 150 4.26 3.47 1.90
N GLY A 151 4.29 4.55 2.65
CA GLY A 151 3.39 4.79 3.77
C GLY A 151 1.99 5.21 3.31
N THR A 152 1.06 4.26 3.31
CA THR A 152 -0.33 4.46 2.89
C THR A 152 -1.06 5.54 3.71
N THR A 153 -0.66 5.77 4.94
CA THR A 153 -1.32 6.72 5.85
C THR A 153 -0.55 8.03 6.00
N SER A 154 0.70 8.09 5.55
CA SER A 154 1.55 9.28 5.63
C SER A 154 1.78 9.96 4.28
N GLY A 155 1.51 9.29 3.16
CA GLY A 155 1.81 9.81 1.83
C GLY A 155 3.32 9.93 1.54
N ALA A 156 4.16 9.37 2.41
CA ALA A 156 5.61 9.34 2.23
C ALA A 156 6.08 7.96 1.75
N ARG A 157 7.10 7.91 0.93
CA ARG A 157 7.75 6.69 0.44
C ARG A 157 9.27 6.76 0.55
N LEU A 158 9.91 5.62 0.56
CA LEU A 158 11.35 5.56 0.36
C LEU A 158 11.70 6.04 -1.06
N PRO A 159 12.80 6.79 -1.23
CA PRO A 159 13.23 7.21 -2.55
C PRO A 159 13.75 6.01 -3.36
N TYR A 160 13.71 6.10 -4.69
CA TYR A 160 14.20 5.01 -5.56
C TYR A 160 15.70 4.74 -5.39
N ASP A 161 16.46 5.75 -5.03
CA ASP A 161 17.91 5.70 -4.74
C ASP A 161 18.22 5.44 -3.26
N ALA A 162 17.23 4.99 -2.46
CA ALA A 162 17.40 4.71 -1.03
C ALA A 162 18.71 3.99 -0.74
N ALA A 163 19.44 4.51 0.26
CA ALA A 163 20.78 4.06 0.63
C ALA A 163 20.77 2.71 1.36
N ILE A 164 20.13 1.71 0.75
CA ILE A 164 20.12 0.33 1.21
C ILE A 164 21.33 -0.38 0.55
N PRO A 165 22.31 -0.89 1.31
CA PRO A 165 23.45 -1.57 0.74
C PRO A 165 23.05 -2.94 0.17
N THR A 166 23.64 -3.31 -0.98
CA THR A 166 23.45 -4.63 -1.58
C THR A 166 24.19 -5.74 -0.82
N ARG A 167 25.35 -5.39 -0.22
CA ARG A 167 26.11 -6.28 0.67
C ARG A 167 25.82 -5.90 2.10
N ARG A 168 25.21 -6.82 2.85
CA ARG A 168 24.80 -6.65 4.24
C ARG A 168 24.59 -8.03 4.88
N ASP A 169 24.69 -8.10 6.19
CA ASP A 169 24.47 -9.35 6.93
C ASP A 169 23.00 -9.56 7.26
N GLY A 170 22.27 -8.50 7.62
CA GLY A 170 20.86 -8.53 7.92
C GLY A 170 19.97 -8.74 6.69
N LEU A 171 18.76 -9.24 6.89
CA LEU A 171 17.71 -9.28 5.86
C LEU A 171 16.93 -7.98 5.85
N VAL A 172 16.50 -7.54 4.67
CA VAL A 172 15.56 -6.41 4.50
C VAL A 172 14.19 -6.97 4.17
N ILE A 173 13.26 -6.78 5.09
CA ILE A 173 11.86 -7.21 5.02
C ILE A 173 11.02 -5.98 4.69
N CYS A 174 10.37 -6.00 3.55
CA CYS A 174 9.68 -4.86 2.96
C CYS A 174 8.19 -5.14 2.79
N ASP A 175 7.36 -4.42 3.56
CA ASP A 175 5.94 -4.24 3.23
C ASP A 175 5.84 -3.28 2.03
N ALA A 176 5.48 -3.81 0.88
CA ALA A 176 5.30 -3.07 -0.36
C ALA A 176 3.83 -2.96 -0.79
N THR A 177 2.89 -3.13 0.14
CA THR A 177 1.46 -3.26 -0.13
C THR A 177 0.89 -2.17 -1.02
N SER A 178 1.28 -0.92 -0.81
CA SER A 178 0.84 0.21 -1.65
C SER A 178 1.91 0.68 -2.64
N ALA A 179 3.02 -0.04 -2.75
CA ALA A 179 4.10 0.22 -3.69
C ALA A 179 4.15 -0.77 -4.85
N ALA A 180 3.90 -2.07 -4.59
CA ALA A 180 3.90 -3.10 -5.60
C ALA A 180 2.95 -2.74 -6.75
N PHE A 181 3.40 -2.90 -7.99
CA PHE A 181 2.74 -2.51 -9.25
C PHE A 181 2.62 -0.99 -9.49
N ALA A 182 3.08 -0.12 -8.58
CA ALA A 182 3.08 1.33 -8.78
C ALA A 182 4.47 1.96 -8.68
N MET A 183 5.45 1.20 -8.20
CA MET A 183 6.83 1.66 -8.02
C MET A 183 7.80 0.56 -8.45
N ASP A 184 8.93 0.96 -8.99
CA ASP A 184 10.03 0.05 -9.33
C ASP A 184 10.78 -0.31 -8.06
N LEU A 185 10.62 -1.56 -7.60
CA LEU A 185 11.25 -2.03 -6.37
C LEU A 185 12.66 -2.53 -6.65
N PRO A 186 13.67 -2.11 -5.85
CA PRO A 186 15.05 -2.54 -6.04
C PRO A 186 15.27 -3.96 -5.47
N TRP A 187 14.86 -4.99 -6.19
CA TRP A 187 14.92 -6.40 -5.76
C TRP A 187 16.27 -6.81 -5.17
N GLN A 188 17.38 -6.31 -5.73
CA GLN A 188 18.75 -6.62 -5.26
C GLN A 188 19.06 -6.03 -3.86
N LYS A 189 18.25 -5.08 -3.39
CA LYS A 189 18.38 -4.43 -2.08
C LYS A 189 17.40 -4.98 -1.05
N LEU A 190 16.51 -5.90 -1.43
CA LEU A 190 15.47 -6.48 -0.59
C LEU A 190 15.69 -7.98 -0.44
N ASP A 191 15.13 -8.58 0.60
CA ASP A 191 15.19 -10.04 0.83
C ASP A 191 13.79 -10.65 0.96
N VAL A 192 12.85 -9.91 1.54
CA VAL A 192 11.43 -10.28 1.61
C VAL A 192 10.60 -9.10 1.14
N VAL A 193 9.62 -9.37 0.29
CA VAL A 193 8.66 -8.36 -0.16
C VAL A 193 7.26 -8.92 -0.03
N THR A 194 6.36 -8.14 0.59
CA THR A 194 4.96 -8.52 0.76
C THR A 194 4.03 -7.48 0.14
N TRP A 195 2.88 -7.94 -0.34
CA TRP A 195 1.78 -7.10 -0.78
C TRP A 195 0.47 -7.88 -0.82
N SER A 196 -0.62 -7.21 -1.17
CA SER A 196 -1.92 -7.84 -1.40
C SER A 196 -2.68 -7.19 -2.54
N TRP A 197 -3.74 -7.85 -3.03
CA TRP A 197 -4.36 -7.54 -4.32
C TRP A 197 -5.26 -6.31 -4.31
N GLN A 198 -5.76 -5.87 -3.14
CA GLN A 198 -6.73 -4.78 -3.01
C GLN A 198 -6.18 -3.37 -3.20
N LYS A 199 -4.92 -3.21 -3.58
CA LYS A 199 -4.26 -1.92 -3.79
C LYS A 199 -4.16 -1.59 -5.28
N VAL A 200 -2.97 -1.58 -5.86
CA VAL A 200 -2.74 -1.07 -7.22
C VAL A 200 -3.46 -1.87 -8.30
N LEU A 201 -3.67 -3.15 -8.11
CA LEU A 201 -4.44 -4.00 -9.05
C LEU A 201 -5.96 -3.82 -8.93
N GLY A 202 -6.45 -3.18 -7.87
CA GLY A 202 -7.88 -3.00 -7.62
C GLY A 202 -8.64 -4.30 -7.38
N GLY A 203 -7.94 -5.38 -6.99
CA GLY A 203 -8.54 -6.66 -6.63
C GLY A 203 -9.21 -6.63 -5.26
N GLU A 204 -9.91 -7.72 -4.91
CA GLU A 204 -10.37 -7.94 -3.53
C GLU A 204 -9.21 -8.44 -2.65
N ALA A 205 -9.26 -8.14 -1.33
CA ALA A 205 -8.24 -8.55 -0.38
C ALA A 205 -8.10 -10.09 -0.26
N ALA A 206 -8.46 -10.68 0.86
CA ALA A 206 -8.41 -12.10 1.19
C ALA A 206 -7.00 -12.73 1.27
N HIS A 207 -6.12 -12.49 0.31
CA HIS A 207 -4.81 -13.12 0.23
C HIS A 207 -3.69 -12.11 0.22
N GLY A 208 -2.57 -12.48 0.87
CA GLY A 208 -1.27 -11.82 0.76
C GLY A 208 -0.40 -12.50 -0.29
N MET A 209 0.57 -11.76 -0.78
CA MET A 209 1.64 -12.24 -1.64
C MET A 209 2.95 -12.17 -0.85
N LEU A 210 3.71 -13.23 -0.86
CA LEU A 210 4.97 -13.34 -0.15
C LEU A 210 6.09 -13.72 -1.11
N ALA A 211 6.99 -12.79 -1.36
CA ALA A 211 8.20 -12.97 -2.15
C ALA A 211 9.42 -13.13 -1.25
N LEU A 212 10.22 -14.16 -1.50
CA LEU A 212 11.43 -14.46 -0.75
C LEU A 212 12.64 -14.55 -1.68
N SER A 213 13.72 -13.84 -1.35
CA SER A 213 15.02 -13.99 -1.98
C SER A 213 15.69 -15.33 -1.60
N PRO A 214 16.71 -15.79 -2.34
CA PRO A 214 17.52 -16.94 -1.92
C PRO A 214 18.08 -16.82 -0.50
N ARG A 215 18.50 -15.61 -0.08
CA ARG A 215 18.98 -15.33 1.28
C ARG A 215 17.89 -15.52 2.34
N ALA A 216 16.67 -15.08 2.07
CA ALA A 216 15.54 -15.27 2.98
C ALA A 216 15.15 -16.75 3.09
N VAL A 217 15.16 -17.48 1.97
CA VAL A 217 14.92 -18.92 1.94
C VAL A 217 16.01 -19.67 2.74
N GLU A 218 17.27 -19.33 2.50
CA GLU A 218 18.40 -19.91 3.27
C GLU A 218 18.23 -19.68 4.76
N ARG A 219 17.88 -18.46 5.20
CA ARG A 219 17.62 -18.12 6.60
C ARG A 219 16.49 -18.98 7.17
N LEU A 220 15.38 -19.11 6.46
CA LEU A 220 14.23 -19.93 6.91
C LEU A 220 14.58 -21.39 7.11
N VAL A 221 15.41 -21.95 6.22
CA VAL A 221 15.77 -23.36 6.24
C VAL A 221 16.89 -23.66 7.25
N SER A 222 17.91 -22.82 7.28
CA SER A 222 19.09 -23.04 8.13
C SER A 222 18.88 -22.63 9.59
N THR A 223 17.96 -21.71 9.85
CA THR A 223 17.77 -21.11 11.17
C THR A 223 16.28 -21.07 11.53
N PRO A 224 15.73 -22.18 12.06
CA PRO A 224 14.33 -22.24 12.45
C PRO A 224 13.95 -21.16 13.46
N ALA A 225 12.71 -20.66 13.36
CA ALA A 225 12.20 -19.68 14.31
C ALA A 225 12.35 -20.17 15.77
N PRO A 226 12.83 -19.31 16.71
CA PRO A 226 13.04 -19.71 18.10
C PRO A 226 11.73 -19.83 18.91
N ARG A 227 10.63 -20.15 18.24
CA ARG A 227 9.28 -20.22 18.82
C ARG A 227 8.39 -21.20 18.07
N ALA A 228 7.33 -21.66 18.75
CA ALA A 228 6.28 -22.43 18.10
C ALA A 228 5.50 -21.56 17.10
N LEU A 229 5.26 -22.10 15.90
CA LEU A 229 4.51 -21.42 14.85
C LEU A 229 3.14 -22.05 14.63
N PRO A 230 2.06 -21.28 14.56
CA PRO A 230 0.78 -21.74 14.03
C PRO A 230 0.95 -22.34 12.64
N LYS A 231 0.08 -23.28 12.26
CA LYS A 231 0.15 -23.92 10.93
C LYS A 231 0.22 -22.88 9.79
N ILE A 232 -0.56 -21.80 9.88
CA ILE A 232 -0.64 -20.78 8.84
C ILE A 232 0.64 -19.94 8.68
N PHE A 233 1.56 -20.01 9.63
CA PHE A 233 2.86 -19.31 9.58
C PHE A 233 4.03 -20.23 9.21
N ARG A 234 3.78 -21.53 9.00
CA ARG A 234 4.85 -22.49 8.71
C ARG A 234 5.21 -22.47 7.22
N LEU A 235 6.36 -21.93 6.92
CA LEU A 235 6.94 -21.91 5.57
C LEU A 235 7.91 -23.08 5.34
N THR A 236 8.33 -23.76 6.43
CA THR A 236 9.28 -24.88 6.38
C THR A 236 8.75 -26.12 7.12
N ASN A 237 9.30 -27.26 6.77
CA ASN A 237 9.10 -28.54 7.44
C ASN A 237 10.44 -29.28 7.56
N SER A 238 10.45 -30.56 7.98
CA SER A 238 11.65 -31.38 8.11
C SER A 238 12.45 -31.60 6.80
N LYS A 239 11.87 -31.26 5.64
CA LYS A 239 12.52 -31.38 4.31
C LYS A 239 13.03 -30.02 3.78
N GLY A 240 12.87 -28.94 4.53
CA GLY A 240 13.22 -27.59 4.13
C GLY A 240 12.00 -26.71 3.80
N LEU A 241 12.11 -25.85 2.81
CA LEU A 241 11.03 -24.98 2.36
C LEU A 241 9.82 -25.82 1.88
N ILE A 242 8.61 -25.38 2.21
CA ILE A 242 7.38 -26.01 1.69
C ILE A 242 7.13 -25.46 0.27
N ASP A 243 7.83 -26.00 -0.72
CA ASP A 243 7.82 -25.53 -2.10
C ASP A 243 6.43 -25.40 -2.71
N GLY A 244 5.48 -26.23 -2.29
CA GLY A 244 4.11 -26.20 -2.80
C GLY A 244 3.44 -24.82 -2.66
N ILE A 245 3.73 -24.09 -1.57
CA ILE A 245 3.20 -22.74 -1.32
C ILE A 245 3.56 -21.80 -2.48
N PHE A 246 4.76 -21.95 -3.02
CA PHE A 246 5.32 -21.12 -4.09
C PHE A 246 5.01 -21.65 -5.50
N ARG A 247 4.13 -22.65 -5.60
CA ARG A 247 3.64 -23.25 -6.86
C ARG A 247 2.11 -23.30 -6.91
N GLY A 248 1.41 -22.60 -6.01
CA GLY A 248 -0.04 -22.55 -5.99
C GLY A 248 -0.73 -23.57 -5.07
N ASP A 249 0.03 -24.37 -4.30
CA ASP A 249 -0.54 -25.15 -3.19
C ASP A 249 -0.63 -24.23 -1.96
N THR A 250 -1.82 -23.68 -1.71
CA THR A 250 -2.03 -22.74 -0.61
C THR A 250 -2.05 -23.43 0.76
N ILE A 251 -1.62 -22.73 1.81
CA ILE A 251 -1.60 -23.22 3.20
C ILE A 251 -3.02 -23.55 3.69
N ASN A 252 -3.99 -22.74 3.29
CA ASN A 252 -5.42 -22.87 3.60
C ASN A 252 -6.25 -22.91 2.31
N THR A 253 -7.53 -23.10 2.40
CA THR A 253 -8.46 -23.00 1.26
C THR A 253 -8.57 -21.54 0.82
N PRO A 254 -8.20 -21.20 -0.42
CA PRO A 254 -8.26 -19.84 -0.92
C PRO A 254 -9.66 -19.51 -1.44
N SER A 255 -9.96 -18.22 -1.62
CA SER A 255 -11.11 -17.76 -2.38
C SER A 255 -10.79 -17.79 -3.87
N MET A 256 -11.34 -18.75 -4.62
CA MET A 256 -11.12 -18.80 -6.07
C MET A 256 -11.72 -17.59 -6.79
N LEU A 257 -12.78 -16.98 -6.23
CA LEU A 257 -13.34 -15.75 -6.78
C LEU A 257 -12.35 -14.57 -6.69
N CYS A 258 -11.66 -14.42 -5.54
CA CYS A 258 -10.61 -13.40 -5.40
C CYS A 258 -9.38 -13.70 -6.25
N VAL A 259 -9.08 -14.97 -6.51
CA VAL A 259 -8.00 -15.39 -7.44
C VAL A 259 -8.32 -14.94 -8.87
N GLU A 260 -9.55 -15.17 -9.34
CA GLU A 260 -9.96 -14.73 -10.70
C GLU A 260 -10.00 -13.20 -10.80
N ASP A 261 -10.43 -12.50 -9.76
CA ASP A 261 -10.41 -11.04 -9.71
C ASP A 261 -8.97 -10.48 -9.76
N ALA A 262 -8.05 -11.11 -9.06
CA ALA A 262 -6.63 -10.77 -9.15
C ALA A 262 -6.05 -11.06 -10.55
N LEU A 263 -6.44 -12.16 -11.18
CA LEU A 263 -6.04 -12.49 -12.55
C LEU A 263 -6.56 -11.48 -13.57
N ASP A 264 -7.80 -11.01 -13.40
CA ASP A 264 -8.35 -9.94 -14.24
C ASP A 264 -7.53 -8.67 -14.11
N GLY A 265 -7.19 -8.25 -12.88
CA GLY A 265 -6.30 -7.11 -12.62
C GLY A 265 -4.91 -7.27 -13.24
N LEU A 266 -4.31 -8.46 -13.16
CA LEU A 266 -2.99 -8.75 -13.75
C LEU A 266 -3.03 -8.72 -15.28
N LYS A 267 -4.06 -9.31 -15.91
CA LYS A 267 -4.25 -9.26 -17.37
C LYS A 267 -4.44 -7.82 -17.87
N TRP A 268 -5.21 -7.04 -17.12
CA TRP A 268 -5.33 -5.60 -17.41
C TRP A 268 -3.98 -4.88 -17.25
N ALA A 269 -3.23 -5.16 -16.21
CA ALA A 269 -1.90 -4.58 -16.00
C ALA A 269 -0.98 -4.83 -17.20
N GLU A 270 -0.97 -6.06 -17.74
CA GLU A 270 -0.23 -6.40 -18.97
C GLU A 270 -0.72 -5.59 -20.17
N SER A 271 -2.04 -5.45 -20.33
CA SER A 271 -2.64 -4.73 -21.46
C SER A 271 -2.32 -3.24 -21.50
N VAL A 272 -2.03 -2.62 -20.34
CA VAL A 272 -1.64 -1.20 -20.24
C VAL A 272 -0.13 -0.98 -20.24
N GLY A 273 0.68 -2.01 -20.53
CA GLY A 273 2.13 -1.93 -20.66
C GLY A 273 2.91 -2.43 -19.44
N GLY A 274 2.32 -3.30 -18.63
CA GLY A 274 2.95 -3.91 -17.46
C GLY A 274 3.31 -2.89 -16.38
N LEU A 275 4.35 -3.17 -15.60
CA LEU A 275 4.79 -2.29 -14.51
C LEU A 275 5.03 -0.86 -14.97
N LYS A 276 5.68 -0.68 -16.13
CA LYS A 276 6.00 0.65 -16.67
C LYS A 276 4.73 1.47 -16.96
N GLY A 277 3.72 0.83 -17.55
CA GLY A 277 2.42 1.46 -17.81
C GLY A 277 1.67 1.82 -16.53
N LEU A 278 1.69 0.93 -15.52
CA LEU A 278 1.06 1.18 -14.22
C LEU A 278 1.74 2.33 -13.46
N ILE A 279 3.09 2.38 -13.48
CA ILE A 279 3.85 3.50 -12.89
C ILE A 279 3.48 4.81 -13.58
N ALA A 280 3.46 4.85 -14.92
CA ALA A 280 3.13 6.05 -15.66
C ALA A 280 1.73 6.58 -15.33
N ARG A 281 0.74 5.70 -15.13
CA ARG A 281 -0.61 6.08 -14.70
C ARG A 281 -0.61 6.69 -13.30
N SER A 282 0.07 6.06 -12.34
CA SER A 282 0.16 6.54 -10.95
C SER A 282 0.89 7.89 -10.88
N GLU A 283 1.96 8.07 -11.65
CA GLU A 283 2.70 9.34 -11.72
C GLU A 283 1.86 10.46 -12.38
N ALA A 284 1.08 10.14 -13.41
CA ALA A 284 0.14 11.09 -14.01
C ALA A 284 -0.95 11.54 -13.01
N ASN A 285 -1.40 10.63 -12.14
CA ASN A 285 -2.33 10.91 -11.06
C ASN A 285 -1.72 11.85 -10.00
N LEU A 286 -0.49 11.56 -9.57
CA LEU A 286 0.25 12.44 -8.66
C LEU A 286 0.45 13.83 -9.27
N ALA A 287 0.84 13.90 -10.56
CA ALA A 287 1.06 15.15 -11.27
C ALA A 287 -0.23 16.00 -11.37
N ALA A 288 -1.40 15.37 -11.55
CA ALA A 288 -2.68 16.08 -11.57
C ALA A 288 -2.96 16.79 -10.23
N ILE A 289 -2.74 16.09 -9.11
CA ILE A 289 -2.92 16.66 -7.77
C ILE A 289 -1.84 17.71 -7.48
N ALA A 290 -0.58 17.48 -7.86
CA ALA A 290 0.51 18.44 -7.67
C ALA A 290 0.28 19.75 -8.43
N GLY A 291 -0.26 19.69 -9.66
CA GLY A 291 -0.60 20.87 -10.44
C GLY A 291 -1.75 21.71 -9.85
N TRP A 292 -2.64 21.09 -9.08
CA TRP A 292 -3.67 21.78 -8.31
C TRP A 292 -3.11 22.29 -6.97
N GLU A 293 -2.38 21.46 -6.23
CA GLU A 293 -1.80 21.85 -4.94
C GLU A 293 -0.90 23.07 -5.03
N ALA A 294 -0.10 23.17 -6.10
CA ALA A 294 0.78 24.32 -6.35
C ALA A 294 0.04 25.68 -6.48
N LYS A 295 -1.29 25.65 -6.68
CA LYS A 295 -2.15 26.83 -6.78
C LYS A 295 -3.08 26.98 -5.57
N SER A 296 -3.09 25.99 -4.67
CA SER A 296 -3.94 25.99 -3.49
C SER A 296 -3.31 26.82 -2.35
N ASP A 297 -4.10 27.69 -1.76
CA ASP A 297 -3.73 28.44 -0.55
C ASP A 297 -4.10 27.73 0.76
N TRP A 298 -4.83 26.60 0.67
CA TRP A 298 -5.38 25.90 1.81
C TRP A 298 -4.89 24.45 1.99
N ALA A 299 -4.45 23.80 0.93
CA ALA A 299 -4.02 22.40 0.94
C ALA A 299 -2.54 22.26 0.52
N GLN A 300 -1.83 21.37 1.18
CA GLN A 300 -0.46 20.99 0.83
C GLN A 300 -0.27 19.49 0.98
N PHE A 301 0.69 18.91 0.24
CA PHE A 301 1.09 17.54 0.50
C PHE A 301 1.53 17.37 1.96
N LEU A 302 1.13 16.27 2.58
CA LEU A 302 1.62 15.91 3.91
C LEU A 302 3.13 15.56 3.84
N ALA A 303 3.60 14.93 2.73
CA ALA A 303 5.00 14.73 2.43
C ALA A 303 5.56 15.97 1.68
N PRO A 304 6.33 16.84 2.36
CA PRO A 304 6.77 18.11 1.77
C PRO A 304 7.83 17.90 0.67
N ASP A 305 8.73 16.93 0.84
CA ASP A 305 9.77 16.65 -0.14
C ASP A 305 9.20 15.86 -1.34
N PRO A 306 9.25 16.39 -2.57
CA PRO A 306 8.79 15.69 -3.76
C PRO A 306 9.42 14.32 -3.98
N LYS A 307 10.67 14.08 -3.58
CA LYS A 307 11.36 12.80 -3.70
C LYS A 307 10.72 11.70 -2.84
N HIS A 308 10.07 12.10 -1.76
CA HIS A 308 9.44 11.21 -0.81
C HIS A 308 7.92 11.13 -0.99
N ARG A 309 7.32 11.82 -1.96
CA ARG A 309 5.86 11.76 -2.19
C ARG A 309 5.45 10.42 -2.77
N SER A 310 4.41 9.85 -2.19
CA SER A 310 3.74 8.66 -2.70
C SER A 310 2.94 8.99 -3.96
N SER A 311 3.05 8.19 -5.00
CA SER A 311 2.20 8.28 -6.21
C SER A 311 0.89 7.49 -6.08
N THR A 312 0.69 6.79 -4.97
CA THR A 312 -0.52 5.98 -4.72
C THR A 312 -1.38 6.54 -3.61
N ALA A 313 -0.88 6.56 -2.38
CA ALA A 313 -1.60 7.14 -1.23
C ALA A 313 -1.21 8.61 -1.09
N ILE A 314 -1.97 9.50 -1.73
CA ILE A 314 -1.67 10.92 -1.77
C ILE A 314 -2.35 11.62 -0.59
N CYS A 315 -1.57 11.93 0.44
CA CYS A 315 -2.05 12.57 1.66
C CYS A 315 -1.84 14.09 1.61
N LEU A 316 -2.90 14.82 1.97
CA LEU A 316 -2.93 16.28 1.98
C LEU A 316 -3.24 16.78 3.39
N ARG A 317 -2.53 17.81 3.84
CA ARG A 317 -2.81 18.57 5.06
C ARG A 317 -3.53 19.87 4.72
N ILE A 318 -4.37 20.34 5.62
CA ILE A 318 -5.02 21.65 5.52
C ILE A 318 -4.16 22.66 6.26
N VAL A 319 -3.69 23.69 5.56
CA VAL A 319 -2.74 24.68 6.08
C VAL A 319 -3.36 26.05 6.36
N ALA A 320 -4.64 26.23 6.07
CA ALA A 320 -5.34 27.47 6.26
C ALA A 320 -5.31 27.94 7.74
N PRO A 321 -5.07 29.24 8.02
CA PRO A 321 -4.93 29.75 9.39
C PRO A 321 -6.11 29.44 10.32
N TRP A 322 -7.34 29.50 9.80
CA TRP A 322 -8.53 29.17 10.60
C TRP A 322 -8.52 27.71 11.07
N PHE A 323 -8.07 26.78 10.18
CA PHE A 323 -8.02 25.36 10.49
C PHE A 323 -6.89 25.03 11.47
N THR A 324 -5.70 25.61 11.23
CA THR A 324 -4.52 25.39 12.11
C THR A 324 -4.68 26.03 13.51
N ALA A 325 -5.57 26.99 13.66
CA ALA A 325 -5.93 27.58 14.95
C ALA A 325 -6.89 26.70 15.80
N LEU A 326 -7.54 25.70 15.16
CA LEU A 326 -8.37 24.73 15.89
C LEU A 326 -7.48 23.73 16.66
N ASP A 327 -8.00 23.22 17.75
CA ASP A 327 -7.43 22.05 18.41
C ASP A 327 -7.58 20.78 17.53
N HIS A 328 -6.96 19.69 17.94
CA HIS A 328 -6.99 18.44 17.17
C HIS A 328 -8.42 17.92 16.94
N ALA A 329 -9.31 18.06 17.92
CA ALA A 329 -10.70 17.63 17.80
C ALA A 329 -11.47 18.48 16.78
N GLY A 330 -11.27 19.80 16.80
CA GLY A 330 -11.83 20.75 15.83
C GLY A 330 -11.33 20.50 14.42
N GLN A 331 -10.01 20.29 14.24
CA GLN A 331 -9.42 19.96 12.96
C GLN A 331 -10.00 18.64 12.41
N THR A 332 -10.14 17.62 13.27
CA THR A 332 -10.73 16.33 12.88
C THR A 332 -12.19 16.50 12.47
N ALA A 333 -12.97 17.28 13.20
CA ALA A 333 -14.38 17.55 12.87
C ALA A 333 -14.52 18.30 11.54
N ALA A 334 -13.71 19.32 11.31
CA ALA A 334 -13.70 20.10 10.06
C ALA A 334 -13.30 19.23 8.85
N ALA A 335 -12.24 18.44 8.97
CA ALA A 335 -11.82 17.51 7.91
C ALA A 335 -12.91 16.47 7.60
N LYS A 336 -13.54 15.87 8.61
CA LYS A 336 -14.68 14.94 8.44
C LYS A 336 -15.87 15.63 7.76
N LYS A 337 -16.13 16.89 8.03
CA LYS A 337 -17.21 17.62 7.38
C LYS A 337 -16.96 17.82 5.89
N ILE A 338 -15.71 18.15 5.49
CA ILE A 338 -15.30 18.22 4.10
C ILE A 338 -15.56 16.87 3.40
N VAL A 339 -15.08 15.76 3.98
CA VAL A 339 -15.27 14.40 3.45
C VAL A 339 -16.75 14.05 3.33
N SER A 340 -17.57 14.40 4.34
CA SER A 340 -19.02 14.16 4.33
C SER A 340 -19.73 14.91 3.23
N LEU A 341 -19.35 16.15 2.94
CA LEU A 341 -19.92 16.93 1.83
C LEU A 341 -19.60 16.28 0.48
N LEU A 342 -18.35 15.86 0.27
CA LEU A 342 -17.92 15.20 -0.95
C LEU A 342 -18.64 13.85 -1.17
N GLY A 343 -18.77 13.05 -0.11
CA GLY A 343 -19.52 11.80 -0.14
C GLY A 343 -21.02 12.03 -0.37
N GLY A 344 -21.62 13.03 0.30
CA GLY A 344 -23.03 13.39 0.11
C GLY A 344 -23.35 13.86 -1.33
N GLU A 345 -22.40 14.49 -2.01
CA GLU A 345 -22.51 14.82 -3.41
C GLU A 345 -22.21 13.63 -4.34
N GLY A 346 -21.70 12.53 -3.83
CA GLY A 346 -21.33 11.36 -4.63
C GLY A 346 -20.14 11.61 -5.56
N VAL A 347 -19.23 12.53 -5.19
CA VAL A 347 -18.08 12.91 -6.05
C VAL A 347 -16.74 12.41 -5.52
N ALA A 348 -16.63 12.07 -4.22
CA ALA A 348 -15.45 11.44 -3.67
C ALA A 348 -15.82 10.59 -2.45
N MET A 349 -15.53 9.30 -2.55
CA MET A 349 -15.72 8.32 -1.47
C MET A 349 -14.40 8.03 -0.78
N ASP A 350 -14.45 7.86 0.54
CA ASP A 350 -13.35 7.38 1.39
C ASP A 350 -12.05 8.20 1.32
N VAL A 351 -12.18 9.53 1.13
CA VAL A 351 -11.04 10.45 0.97
C VAL A 351 -10.55 11.06 2.29
N GLY A 352 -11.00 10.56 3.43
CA GLY A 352 -10.51 10.99 4.74
C GLY A 352 -9.10 10.48 5.06
N SER A 353 -8.38 11.22 5.91
CA SER A 353 -7.13 10.72 6.50
C SER A 353 -7.38 9.44 7.32
N TYR A 354 -6.34 8.63 7.48
CA TYR A 354 -6.42 7.45 8.34
C TYR A 354 -6.59 7.87 9.81
N ARG A 355 -7.22 7.00 10.63
CA ARG A 355 -7.62 7.33 12.03
C ARG A 355 -6.49 7.90 12.89
N ASP A 356 -5.26 7.39 12.70
CA ASP A 356 -4.09 7.77 13.51
C ASP A 356 -3.20 8.83 12.81
N ALA A 357 -3.57 9.22 11.58
CA ALA A 357 -2.85 10.23 10.81
C ALA A 357 -3.35 11.65 11.16
N PRO A 358 -2.55 12.68 10.90
CA PRO A 358 -3.00 14.06 11.05
C PRO A 358 -4.30 14.33 10.29
N PRO A 359 -5.22 15.17 10.83
CA PRO A 359 -6.45 15.53 10.15
C PRO A 359 -6.18 16.16 8.78
N GLY A 360 -6.79 15.62 7.74
CA GLY A 360 -6.58 16.06 6.36
C GLY A 360 -7.34 15.18 5.38
N LEU A 361 -6.86 15.11 4.15
CA LEU A 361 -7.45 14.32 3.08
C LEU A 361 -6.44 13.29 2.56
N ARG A 362 -6.95 12.20 2.02
CA ARG A 362 -6.15 11.16 1.39
C ARG A 362 -6.87 10.62 0.16
N LEU A 363 -6.29 10.84 -1.01
CA LEU A 363 -6.81 10.32 -2.26
C LEU A 363 -5.92 9.19 -2.76
N TRP A 364 -6.55 8.13 -3.27
CA TRP A 364 -5.82 7.08 -3.96
C TRP A 364 -5.51 7.50 -5.39
N GLY A 365 -4.23 7.51 -5.74
CA GLY A 365 -3.72 7.81 -7.09
C GLY A 365 -3.14 6.59 -7.81
N GLY A 366 -3.39 5.36 -7.32
CA GLY A 366 -2.91 4.14 -7.97
C GLY A 366 -3.46 3.97 -9.39
N ALA A 367 -2.85 3.06 -10.15
CA ALA A 367 -3.05 2.94 -11.59
C ALA A 367 -4.49 2.67 -12.06
N THR A 368 -5.37 2.14 -11.20
CA THR A 368 -6.78 1.89 -11.52
C THR A 368 -7.64 3.14 -11.51
N VAL A 369 -7.14 4.25 -10.93
CA VAL A 369 -7.82 5.55 -10.96
C VAL A 369 -7.44 6.30 -12.24
N GLU A 370 -8.42 6.90 -12.90
CA GLU A 370 -8.20 7.73 -14.07
C GLU A 370 -7.77 9.16 -13.66
N ALA A 371 -6.73 9.69 -14.29
CA ALA A 371 -6.30 11.06 -14.03
C ALA A 371 -7.38 12.11 -14.36
N ALA A 372 -8.32 11.76 -15.23
CA ALA A 372 -9.50 12.60 -15.54
C ALA A 372 -10.43 12.70 -14.32
N ASP A 373 -10.64 11.60 -13.58
CA ASP A 373 -11.48 11.59 -12.38
C ASP A 373 -10.84 12.41 -11.27
N LEU A 374 -9.51 12.29 -11.09
CA LEU A 374 -8.80 13.16 -10.16
C LEU A 374 -8.92 14.64 -10.53
N ARG A 375 -8.70 14.99 -11.81
CA ARG A 375 -8.91 16.40 -12.24
C ARG A 375 -10.34 16.88 -12.03
N ALA A 376 -11.33 16.01 -12.19
CA ALA A 376 -12.72 16.35 -11.98
C ALA A 376 -13.08 16.56 -10.50
N VAL A 377 -12.44 15.83 -9.57
CA VAL A 377 -12.72 15.96 -8.13
C VAL A 377 -12.02 17.16 -7.47
N LEU A 378 -10.90 17.65 -8.00
CA LEU A 378 -10.12 18.74 -7.38
C LEU A 378 -10.94 20.01 -7.15
N PRO A 379 -11.76 20.54 -8.09
CA PRO A 379 -12.64 21.69 -7.82
C PRO A 379 -13.69 21.41 -6.72
N TRP A 380 -14.10 20.15 -6.55
CA TRP A 380 -15.02 19.77 -5.48
C TRP A 380 -14.34 19.79 -4.10
N LEU A 381 -13.03 19.50 -4.04
CA LEU A 381 -12.26 19.70 -2.80
C LEU A 381 -12.26 21.17 -2.39
N ASP A 382 -12.01 22.08 -3.34
CA ASP A 382 -12.06 23.53 -3.12
C ASP A 382 -13.44 23.98 -2.65
N TRP A 383 -14.50 23.52 -3.32
CA TRP A 383 -15.88 23.83 -2.94
C TRP A 383 -16.20 23.32 -1.53
N ALA A 384 -15.93 22.05 -1.21
CA ALA A 384 -16.24 21.48 0.09
C ALA A 384 -15.46 22.18 1.22
N TYR A 385 -14.19 22.51 0.98
CA TYR A 385 -13.39 23.32 1.89
C TYR A 385 -14.03 24.69 2.12
N ALA A 386 -14.47 25.39 1.07
CA ALA A 386 -15.10 26.70 1.16
C ALA A 386 -16.39 26.67 1.99
N GLN A 387 -17.23 25.62 1.80
CA GLN A 387 -18.48 25.45 2.56
C GLN A 387 -18.18 25.29 4.06
N VAL A 388 -17.14 24.50 4.42
CA VAL A 388 -16.79 24.29 5.83
C VAL A 388 -16.16 25.55 6.44
N ARG A 389 -15.25 26.23 5.71
CA ARG A 389 -14.65 27.50 6.13
C ARG A 389 -15.72 28.56 6.45
N GLY A 390 -16.76 28.67 5.62
CA GLY A 390 -17.85 29.63 5.81
C GLY A 390 -18.64 29.42 7.11
N GLN A 391 -18.59 28.24 7.71
CA GLN A 391 -19.20 27.95 9.02
C GLN A 391 -18.31 28.33 10.21
N HIS A 392 -17.03 28.67 9.98
CA HIS A 392 -16.04 29.08 10.96
C HIS A 392 -15.65 30.58 10.80
N ALA A 393 -16.28 31.30 9.88
CA ALA A 393 -16.17 32.73 9.72
C ALA A 393 -17.26 33.43 10.54
#